data_c92457f6ff3f6c61bafdd485f9f47143
#
_entry.id   c92457f6ff3f6c61bafdd485f9f47143
#
_cell.length_a   1.000
_cell.length_b   1.000
_cell.length_c   1.000
_cell.angle_alpha   90.00
_cell.angle_beta   90.00
_cell.angle_gamma   90.00
#
_symmetry.space_group_name_H-M   'P 1'
#
loop_
_entity.id
_entity.type
_entity.pdbx_description
1 polymer ?
#
loop_
_entity_poly.entity_id
_entity_poly.type
_entity_poly.pdbx_seq_one_letter_code
_entity_poly.pdbx_strand_id
1 'polypeptide(L)'
;FANWSGDAAGLINPISITMDANKTVTALFTQNEYTLTIVSAHGTVTKSPDQPTYHLGDIVNLTATPDTGWNFIGWSGSLTDTINPVDLTIPGNVAVTANYSQDEYTLTIVSSHGTVTKTPDQATYHLGDVITLDVTAAPGWTFTDWTPALTNNEVTINGNTTVTANYSQNEYTLTVSTLGNGTVSRNNNGPYHYGDV
;
A
#
# COMPACT_ATOMS: atom_id res chain seq x y z
N PHE A 1 -18.92 -6.18 -43.69
CA PHE A 1 -20.03 -6.76 -44.47
C PHE A 1 -20.60 -7.95 -43.73
N ALA A 2 -21.87 -7.98 -43.45
CA ALA A 2 -22.56 -9.08 -42.79
C ALA A 2 -23.24 -10.01 -43.79
N ASN A 3 -24.18 -9.48 -44.57
CA ASN A 3 -24.91 -10.24 -45.56
C ASN A 3 -25.60 -9.36 -46.60
N TRP A 4 -26.07 -9.99 -47.69
CA TRP A 4 -27.03 -9.43 -48.64
C TRP A 4 -28.44 -9.84 -48.26
N SER A 5 -29.41 -8.94 -48.50
CA SER A 5 -30.85 -9.18 -48.35
C SER A 5 -31.65 -8.54 -49.51
N GLY A 6 -32.96 -8.86 -49.60
CA GLY A 6 -33.83 -8.44 -50.66
C GLY A 6 -33.82 -9.47 -51.83
N ASP A 7 -33.69 -9.02 -53.08
CA ASP A 7 -33.66 -9.87 -54.22
C ASP A 7 -32.34 -10.66 -54.40
N ALA A 8 -31.36 -10.40 -53.54
CA ALA A 8 -30.16 -11.22 -53.37
C ALA A 8 -30.00 -11.53 -51.89
N ALA A 9 -29.57 -12.73 -51.55
CA ALA A 9 -29.37 -13.15 -50.17
C ALA A 9 -28.07 -14.01 -50.07
N GLY A 10 -27.43 -13.89 -48.92
CA GLY A 10 -26.25 -14.69 -48.59
C GLY A 10 -25.07 -13.89 -48.11
N LEU A 11 -23.94 -14.63 -47.83
CA LEU A 11 -22.73 -14.10 -47.18
C LEU A 11 -21.60 -13.83 -48.20
N ILE A 12 -21.79 -14.27 -49.50
CA ILE A 12 -20.73 -14.16 -50.52
C ILE A 12 -20.70 -12.74 -51.08
N ASN A 13 -19.53 -12.13 -51.05
CA ASN A 13 -19.28 -10.79 -51.59
C ASN A 13 -18.00 -10.85 -52.49
N PRO A 14 -18.09 -10.53 -53.80
CA PRO A 14 -19.26 -10.02 -54.54
C PRO A 14 -20.32 -11.09 -54.84
N ILE A 15 -21.56 -10.64 -54.99
CA ILE A 15 -22.68 -11.49 -55.43
C ILE A 15 -23.11 -11.12 -56.84
N SER A 16 -23.47 -12.13 -57.66
CA SER A 16 -24.05 -11.91 -58.99
C SER A 16 -25.58 -11.97 -58.97
N ILE A 17 -26.21 -11.07 -59.67
CA ILE A 17 -27.68 -10.95 -59.75
C ILE A 17 -28.12 -10.98 -61.20
N THR A 18 -29.08 -11.85 -61.50
CA THR A 18 -29.72 -11.87 -62.84
C THR A 18 -30.83 -10.82 -62.85
N MET A 19 -30.77 -9.89 -63.82
CA MET A 19 -31.73 -8.82 -64.02
C MET A 19 -32.84 -9.30 -64.92
N ASP A 20 -33.89 -9.95 -64.37
CA ASP A 20 -35.08 -10.42 -65.04
C ASP A 20 -36.34 -9.53 -64.71
N ALA A 21 -36.21 -8.62 -63.76
CA ALA A 21 -37.20 -7.63 -63.33
C ALA A 21 -36.49 -6.52 -62.53
N ASN A 22 -37.23 -5.54 -62.01
CA ASN A 22 -36.68 -4.58 -61.03
C ASN A 22 -36.27 -5.33 -59.78
N LYS A 23 -34.99 -5.14 -59.34
CA LYS A 23 -34.39 -5.80 -58.16
C LYS A 23 -33.99 -4.77 -57.12
N THR A 24 -34.19 -5.11 -55.84
CA THR A 24 -33.74 -4.35 -54.71
C THR A 24 -32.81 -5.21 -53.87
N VAL A 25 -31.56 -4.77 -53.65
CA VAL A 25 -30.55 -5.49 -52.86
C VAL A 25 -30.04 -4.56 -51.77
N THR A 26 -29.98 -5.09 -50.57
CA THR A 26 -29.45 -4.38 -49.38
C THR A 26 -28.20 -5.09 -48.89
N ALA A 27 -27.10 -4.34 -48.77
CA ALA A 27 -25.91 -4.80 -48.03
C ALA A 27 -26.05 -4.45 -46.56
N LEU A 28 -25.94 -5.45 -45.72
CA LEU A 28 -25.90 -5.25 -44.26
C LEU A 28 -24.45 -5.27 -43.79
N PHE A 29 -24.12 -4.31 -42.96
CA PHE A 29 -22.83 -4.25 -42.29
C PHE A 29 -23.06 -4.28 -40.79
N THR A 30 -22.21 -5.00 -40.07
CA THR A 30 -22.12 -4.97 -38.61
C THR A 30 -20.85 -4.22 -38.20
N GLN A 31 -20.91 -3.51 -37.11
CA GLN A 31 -19.76 -2.84 -36.52
C GLN A 31 -18.87 -3.90 -35.83
N ASN A 32 -17.56 -3.78 -35.96
CA ASN A 32 -16.65 -4.65 -35.26
C ASN A 32 -16.66 -4.36 -33.77
N GLU A 33 -16.61 -5.40 -32.98
CA GLU A 33 -16.53 -5.34 -31.51
C GLU A 33 -15.11 -5.63 -31.03
N TYR A 34 -14.69 -4.90 -30.02
CA TYR A 34 -13.36 -5.00 -29.41
C TYR A 34 -13.48 -5.16 -27.91
N THR A 35 -12.48 -5.84 -27.33
CA THR A 35 -12.41 -6.08 -25.89
C THR A 35 -11.44 -5.13 -25.21
N LEU A 36 -11.79 -4.72 -23.99
CA LEU A 36 -10.92 -4.02 -23.06
C LEU A 36 -10.62 -4.95 -21.89
N THR A 37 -9.38 -5.40 -21.80
CA THR A 37 -8.88 -6.19 -20.66
C THR A 37 -8.17 -5.29 -19.68
N ILE A 38 -8.49 -5.39 -18.39
CA ILE A 38 -7.88 -4.60 -17.33
C ILE A 38 -7.23 -5.54 -16.31
N VAL A 39 -6.00 -5.24 -15.93
CA VAL A 39 -5.25 -5.90 -14.85
C VAL A 39 -5.03 -4.90 -13.73
N SER A 40 -5.38 -5.29 -12.51
CA SER A 40 -5.21 -4.47 -11.30
C SER A 40 -4.93 -5.41 -10.12
N ALA A 41 -3.72 -5.35 -9.55
CA ALA A 41 -3.29 -6.28 -8.51
C ALA A 41 -3.54 -5.75 -7.09
N HIS A 42 -3.43 -4.43 -6.90
CA HIS A 42 -3.49 -3.77 -5.58
C HIS A 42 -4.46 -2.59 -5.61
N GLY A 43 -5.66 -2.87 -6.11
CA GLY A 43 -6.73 -1.90 -6.23
C GLY A 43 -7.78 -2.36 -7.21
N THR A 44 -8.83 -1.58 -7.33
CA THR A 44 -9.93 -1.80 -8.28
C THR A 44 -9.89 -0.78 -9.40
N VAL A 45 -10.34 -1.17 -10.59
CA VAL A 45 -10.51 -0.26 -11.71
C VAL A 45 -11.97 -0.28 -12.16
N THR A 46 -12.58 0.88 -12.23
CA THR A 46 -13.93 1.06 -12.80
C THR A 46 -13.83 1.60 -14.21
N LYS A 47 -14.77 1.19 -15.07
CA LYS A 47 -14.93 1.62 -16.47
C LYS A 47 -16.24 2.39 -16.63
N SER A 48 -16.22 3.45 -17.39
CA SER A 48 -17.44 4.15 -17.77
C SER A 48 -17.40 4.60 -19.25
N PRO A 49 -18.28 4.07 -20.13
CA PRO A 49 -19.31 3.07 -19.87
C PRO A 49 -18.71 1.68 -19.58
N ASP A 50 -19.37 0.90 -18.70
CA ASP A 50 -18.99 -0.49 -18.43
C ASP A 50 -19.76 -1.44 -19.35
N GLN A 51 -19.10 -1.91 -20.40
CA GLN A 51 -19.65 -2.76 -21.45
C GLN A 51 -18.77 -3.99 -21.64
N PRO A 52 -19.36 -5.12 -22.11
CA PRO A 52 -18.58 -6.32 -22.45
C PRO A 52 -17.68 -6.11 -23.67
N THR A 53 -18.13 -5.32 -24.64
CA THR A 53 -17.44 -4.98 -25.89
C THR A 53 -17.63 -3.50 -26.23
N TYR A 54 -16.74 -2.98 -27.06
CA TYR A 54 -16.68 -1.59 -27.50
C TYR A 54 -16.50 -1.55 -29.02
N HIS A 55 -16.67 -0.37 -29.60
CA HIS A 55 -16.42 -0.13 -31.03
C HIS A 55 -15.19 0.75 -31.23
N LEU A 56 -14.69 0.75 -32.45
CA LEU A 56 -13.57 1.61 -32.83
C LEU A 56 -13.90 3.08 -32.57
N GLY A 57 -13.05 3.76 -31.80
CA GLY A 57 -13.21 5.18 -31.45
C GLY A 57 -14.05 5.44 -30.21
N ASP A 58 -14.64 4.41 -29.59
CA ASP A 58 -15.33 4.59 -28.30
C ASP A 58 -14.33 5.12 -27.25
N ILE A 59 -14.83 5.99 -26.37
CA ILE A 59 -14.07 6.54 -25.27
C ILE A 59 -14.56 5.88 -23.98
N VAL A 60 -13.63 5.34 -23.20
CA VAL A 60 -13.87 4.70 -21.91
C VAL A 60 -13.06 5.41 -20.85
N ASN A 61 -13.75 6.01 -19.88
CA ASN A 61 -13.10 6.58 -18.70
C ASN A 61 -12.72 5.47 -17.74
N LEU A 62 -11.44 5.44 -17.34
CA LEU A 62 -10.87 4.48 -16.39
C LEU A 62 -10.52 5.20 -15.10
N THR A 63 -11.01 4.67 -13.97
CA THR A 63 -10.66 5.16 -12.63
C THR A 63 -10.07 4.03 -11.80
N ALA A 64 -8.80 4.17 -11.41
CA ALA A 64 -8.14 3.26 -10.48
C ALA A 64 -8.33 3.74 -9.04
N THR A 65 -8.73 2.83 -8.16
CA THR A 65 -8.84 3.06 -6.72
C THR A 65 -7.89 2.10 -6.02
N PRO A 66 -6.77 2.60 -5.43
CA PRO A 66 -5.81 1.76 -4.72
C PRO A 66 -6.42 1.09 -3.49
N ASP A 67 -5.92 -0.08 -3.13
CA ASP A 67 -6.15 -0.70 -1.83
C ASP A 67 -5.45 0.09 -0.72
N THR A 68 -5.90 -0.09 0.53
CA THR A 68 -5.28 0.56 1.70
C THR A 68 -3.80 0.19 1.80
N GLY A 69 -2.93 1.17 1.95
CA GLY A 69 -1.48 1.01 1.98
C GLY A 69 -0.83 0.95 0.60
N TRP A 70 -1.58 1.31 -0.47
CA TRP A 70 -1.06 1.37 -1.84
C TRP A 70 -1.40 2.70 -2.50
N ASN A 71 -0.53 3.16 -3.38
CA ASN A 71 -0.71 4.34 -4.21
C ASN A 71 -0.73 3.97 -5.68
N PHE A 72 -1.67 4.53 -6.45
CA PHE A 72 -1.64 4.44 -7.90
C PHE A 72 -0.44 5.22 -8.45
N ILE A 73 0.35 4.59 -9.32
CA ILE A 73 1.55 5.21 -9.91
C ILE A 73 1.46 5.37 -11.43
N GLY A 74 0.45 4.79 -12.07
CA GLY A 74 0.24 4.98 -13.50
C GLY A 74 -0.35 3.76 -14.20
N TRP A 75 -0.68 3.98 -15.45
CA TRP A 75 -1.18 2.98 -16.40
C TRP A 75 -0.04 2.46 -17.28
N SER A 76 -0.15 1.20 -17.71
CA SER A 76 0.75 0.60 -18.69
C SER A 76 0.00 -0.33 -19.65
N GLY A 77 0.68 -0.77 -20.73
CA GLY A 77 0.07 -1.58 -21.77
C GLY A 77 -0.42 -0.72 -22.93
N SER A 78 -1.67 -0.89 -23.36
CA SER A 78 -2.25 -0.11 -24.46
C SER A 78 -2.49 1.37 -24.12
N LEU A 79 -2.41 1.72 -22.84
CA LEU A 79 -2.45 3.08 -22.30
C LEU A 79 -1.21 3.27 -21.43
N THR A 80 -0.48 4.37 -21.62
CA THR A 80 0.66 4.75 -20.77
C THR A 80 0.43 6.19 -20.30
N ASP A 81 0.04 6.35 -19.03
CA ASP A 81 -0.27 7.63 -18.40
C ASP A 81 -0.13 7.52 -16.88
N THR A 82 0.02 8.66 -16.20
CA THR A 82 -0.03 8.78 -14.74
C THR A 82 -1.30 9.47 -14.23
N ILE A 83 -2.14 9.97 -15.15
CA ILE A 83 -3.38 10.64 -14.81
C ILE A 83 -4.43 9.59 -14.41
N ASN A 84 -5.17 9.89 -13.36
CA ASN A 84 -6.26 9.07 -12.85
C ASN A 84 -7.37 9.99 -12.29
N PRO A 85 -8.61 9.94 -12.80
CA PRO A 85 -9.08 9.10 -13.91
C PRO A 85 -8.52 9.52 -15.27
N VAL A 86 -8.60 8.61 -16.27
CA VAL A 86 -8.10 8.84 -17.63
C VAL A 86 -9.10 8.34 -18.67
N ASP A 87 -9.16 9.00 -19.82
CA ASP A 87 -9.96 8.57 -20.96
C ASP A 87 -9.12 7.73 -21.92
N LEU A 88 -9.59 6.54 -22.23
CA LEU A 88 -9.02 5.61 -23.20
C LEU A 88 -9.89 5.58 -24.46
N THR A 89 -9.33 5.95 -25.61
CA THR A 89 -9.97 5.72 -26.91
C THR A 89 -9.67 4.29 -27.39
N ILE A 90 -10.69 3.56 -27.80
CA ILE A 90 -10.58 2.16 -28.25
C ILE A 90 -10.11 2.08 -29.71
N PRO A 91 -8.87 1.70 -29.99
CA PRO A 91 -8.33 1.53 -31.35
C PRO A 91 -8.51 0.10 -31.90
N GLY A 92 -8.98 -0.82 -31.07
CA GLY A 92 -9.04 -2.26 -31.32
C GLY A 92 -9.12 -3.00 -29.99
N ASN A 93 -8.74 -4.29 -29.95
CA ASN A 93 -8.58 -4.99 -28.68
C ASN A 93 -7.43 -4.38 -27.88
N VAL A 94 -7.68 -4.03 -26.64
CA VAL A 94 -6.73 -3.35 -25.74
C VAL A 94 -6.59 -4.08 -24.41
N ALA A 95 -5.39 -4.01 -23.85
CA ALA A 95 -5.08 -4.47 -22.51
C ALA A 95 -4.37 -3.35 -21.73
N VAL A 96 -4.88 -3.02 -20.56
CA VAL A 96 -4.38 -1.96 -19.70
C VAL A 96 -4.09 -2.52 -18.32
N THR A 97 -2.97 -2.10 -17.73
CA THR A 97 -2.60 -2.46 -16.36
C THR A 97 -2.55 -1.20 -15.52
N ALA A 98 -3.25 -1.21 -14.37
CA ALA A 98 -3.08 -0.23 -13.32
C ALA A 98 -1.90 -0.66 -12.43
N ASN A 99 -0.91 0.21 -12.29
CA ASN A 99 0.29 -0.04 -11.50
C ASN A 99 0.20 0.70 -10.17
N TYR A 100 0.71 0.07 -9.11
CA TYR A 100 0.67 0.59 -7.76
C TYR A 100 2.03 0.44 -7.08
N SER A 101 2.35 1.34 -6.15
CA SER A 101 3.45 1.21 -5.20
C SER A 101 2.89 1.04 -3.79
N GLN A 102 3.56 0.24 -2.97
CA GLN A 102 3.21 0.10 -1.56
C GLN A 102 3.68 1.33 -0.77
N ASP A 103 2.88 1.77 0.20
CA ASP A 103 3.23 2.87 1.09
C ASP A 103 4.34 2.45 2.04
N GLU A 104 5.27 3.37 2.29
CA GLU A 104 6.36 3.19 3.24
C GLU A 104 6.17 4.09 4.46
N TYR A 105 6.41 3.53 5.64
CA TYR A 105 6.29 4.20 6.93
C TYR A 105 7.57 4.06 7.76
N THR A 106 7.82 5.03 8.64
CA THR A 106 8.96 5.02 9.54
C THR A 106 8.53 4.67 10.96
N LEU A 107 9.38 3.89 11.64
CA LEU A 107 9.30 3.65 13.09
C LEU A 107 10.44 4.38 13.78
N THR A 108 10.12 5.43 14.52
CA THR A 108 11.07 6.21 15.33
C THR A 108 11.03 5.72 16.76
N ILE A 109 12.21 5.38 17.31
CA ILE A 109 12.38 4.99 18.69
C ILE A 109 13.05 6.12 19.46
N VAL A 110 12.45 6.53 20.58
CA VAL A 110 13.03 7.48 21.53
C VAL A 110 13.43 6.72 22.80
N SER A 111 14.73 6.75 23.13
CA SER A 111 15.28 6.07 24.30
C SER A 111 16.37 6.94 24.92
N SER A 112 16.16 7.44 26.15
CA SER A 112 17.10 8.35 26.81
C SER A 112 18.10 7.64 27.71
N HIS A 113 17.75 6.47 28.25
CA HIS A 113 18.52 5.76 29.26
C HIS A 113 18.64 4.27 28.97
N GLY A 114 18.89 3.94 27.70
CA GLY A 114 19.06 2.58 27.25
C GLY A 114 19.14 2.48 25.74
N THR A 115 19.36 1.27 25.24
CA THR A 115 19.33 0.94 23.83
C THR A 115 18.11 0.11 23.52
N VAL A 116 17.54 0.31 22.32
CA VAL A 116 16.42 -0.47 21.83
C VAL A 116 16.80 -1.06 20.47
N THR A 117 16.57 -2.34 20.30
CA THR A 117 16.73 -3.04 19.04
C THR A 117 15.35 -3.35 18.43
N LYS A 118 15.27 -3.36 17.12
CA LYS A 118 14.07 -3.65 16.35
C LYS A 118 14.24 -4.98 15.62
N THR A 119 13.20 -5.79 15.60
CA THR A 119 13.20 -7.04 14.82
C THR A 119 11.87 -7.18 14.08
N PRO A 120 11.85 -7.10 12.72
CA PRO A 120 12.98 -6.81 11.83
C PRO A 120 13.47 -5.36 11.96
N ASP A 121 14.79 -5.13 11.74
CA ASP A 121 15.38 -3.78 11.70
C ASP A 121 15.49 -3.31 10.26
N GLN A 122 14.59 -2.41 9.85
CA GLN A 122 14.48 -1.88 8.50
C GLN A 122 14.44 -0.35 8.57
N ALA A 123 14.76 0.30 7.43
CA ALA A 123 14.66 1.75 7.29
C ALA A 123 13.19 2.19 7.20
N THR A 124 12.39 1.41 6.47
CA THR A 124 10.96 1.63 6.28
C THR A 124 10.20 0.32 6.43
N TYR A 125 8.92 0.44 6.70
CA TYR A 125 7.98 -0.64 6.94
C TYR A 125 6.70 -0.38 6.15
N HIS A 126 5.86 -1.40 6.00
CA HIS A 126 4.58 -1.30 5.33
C HIS A 126 3.41 -1.40 6.31
N LEU A 127 2.23 -1.03 5.85
CA LEU A 127 1.00 -1.14 6.64
C LEU A 127 0.80 -2.58 7.10
N GLY A 128 0.61 -2.75 8.42
CA GLY A 128 0.39 -4.05 9.04
C GLY A 128 1.66 -4.79 9.46
N ASP A 129 2.87 -4.29 9.13
CA ASP A 129 4.12 -4.90 9.62
C ASP A 129 4.15 -4.87 11.15
N VAL A 130 4.64 -5.96 11.74
CA VAL A 130 4.80 -6.11 13.19
C VAL A 130 6.28 -6.14 13.53
N ILE A 131 6.70 -5.24 14.40
CA ILE A 131 8.09 -5.09 14.84
C ILE A 131 8.18 -5.36 16.35
N THR A 132 9.00 -6.32 16.75
CA THR A 132 9.32 -6.57 18.15
C THR A 132 10.45 -5.64 18.59
N LEU A 133 10.28 -5.01 19.76
CA LEU A 133 11.25 -4.13 20.39
C LEU A 133 11.89 -4.85 21.58
N ASP A 134 13.22 -4.87 21.64
CA ASP A 134 13.97 -5.36 22.80
C ASP A 134 14.78 -4.20 23.41
N VAL A 135 14.63 -4.00 24.73
CA VAL A 135 15.20 -2.88 25.45
C VAL A 135 16.25 -3.34 26.44
N THR A 136 17.42 -2.69 26.40
CA THR A 136 18.49 -2.85 27.41
C THR A 136 18.69 -1.50 28.11
N ALA A 137 18.32 -1.43 29.38
CA ALA A 137 18.49 -0.22 30.18
C ALA A 137 19.97 0.08 30.46
N ALA A 138 20.33 1.35 30.52
CA ALA A 138 21.63 1.80 30.91
C ALA A 138 21.90 1.51 32.43
N PRO A 139 23.16 1.37 32.86
CA PRO A 139 23.48 1.20 34.28
C PRO A 139 22.83 2.30 35.15
N GLY A 140 22.23 1.87 36.26
CA GLY A 140 21.51 2.77 37.15
C GLY A 140 20.09 3.12 36.74
N TRP A 141 19.58 2.55 35.65
CA TRP A 141 18.23 2.76 35.17
C TRP A 141 17.48 1.43 35.02
N THR A 142 16.17 1.51 35.18
CA THR A 142 15.25 0.38 34.93
C THR A 142 14.23 0.80 33.91
N PHE A 143 14.04 0.01 32.87
CA PHE A 143 12.95 0.20 31.92
C PHE A 143 11.63 0.00 32.65
N THR A 144 10.66 0.91 32.43
CA THR A 144 9.34 0.84 33.06
C THR A 144 8.26 0.41 32.10
N ASP A 145 8.14 1.13 31.01
CA ASP A 145 7.08 0.90 30.02
C ASP A 145 7.37 1.59 28.67
N TRP A 146 6.46 1.39 27.73
CA TRP A 146 6.43 2.06 26.43
C TRP A 146 5.35 3.13 26.36
N THR A 147 5.63 4.22 25.65
CA THR A 147 4.61 5.20 25.24
C THR A 147 4.59 5.32 23.72
N PRO A 148 3.45 5.02 23.03
CA PRO A 148 2.23 4.40 23.60
C PRO A 148 2.48 3.01 24.18
N ALA A 149 1.61 2.54 25.07
CA ALA A 149 1.72 1.22 25.67
C ALA A 149 1.68 0.12 24.62
N LEU A 150 2.61 -0.82 24.68
CA LEU A 150 2.73 -1.95 23.77
C LEU A 150 2.31 -3.26 24.43
N THR A 151 1.74 -4.16 23.66
CA THR A 151 1.51 -5.55 24.06
C THR A 151 2.66 -6.40 23.55
N ASN A 152 3.24 -7.24 24.41
CA ASN A 152 4.37 -8.12 24.06
C ASN A 152 5.58 -7.39 23.45
N ASN A 153 5.74 -6.09 23.70
CA ASN A 153 6.76 -5.24 23.08
C ASN A 153 6.65 -5.19 21.54
N GLU A 154 5.45 -5.35 20.99
CA GLU A 154 5.22 -5.35 19.55
C GLU A 154 4.55 -4.05 19.10
N VAL A 155 5.04 -3.53 17.96
CA VAL A 155 4.49 -2.37 17.27
C VAL A 155 3.91 -2.84 15.94
N THR A 156 2.62 -2.59 15.73
CA THR A 156 2.00 -2.76 14.41
C THR A 156 1.99 -1.43 13.67
N ILE A 157 2.54 -1.40 12.48
CA ILE A 157 2.63 -0.20 11.65
C ILE A 157 1.28 0.10 11.01
N ASN A 158 0.71 1.24 11.37
CA ASN A 158 -0.53 1.80 10.79
C ASN A 158 -0.28 3.18 10.15
N GLY A 159 0.98 3.61 10.06
CA GLY A 159 1.46 4.90 9.61
C GLY A 159 2.82 5.19 10.23
N ASN A 160 3.36 6.40 10.00
CA ASN A 160 4.57 6.85 10.69
C ASN A 160 4.36 6.81 12.19
N THR A 161 5.17 6.03 12.90
CA THR A 161 4.99 5.72 14.31
C THR A 161 6.20 6.15 15.12
N THR A 162 5.97 6.70 16.32
CA THR A 162 7.01 6.99 17.30
C THR A 162 6.69 6.26 18.59
N VAL A 163 7.69 5.56 19.14
CA VAL A 163 7.61 4.83 20.41
C VAL A 163 8.71 5.31 21.33
N THR A 164 8.34 5.62 22.57
CA THR A 164 9.28 6.06 23.61
C THR A 164 9.43 4.97 24.65
N ALA A 165 10.67 4.60 24.95
CA ALA A 165 11.02 3.77 26.09
C ALA A 165 11.15 4.67 27.33
N ASN A 166 10.37 4.38 28.37
CA ASN A 166 10.37 5.10 29.64
C ASN A 166 11.24 4.37 30.66
N TYR A 167 11.91 5.15 31.49
CA TYR A 167 12.85 4.60 32.48
C TYR A 167 12.67 5.30 33.83
N SER A 168 12.94 4.55 34.90
CA SER A 168 13.13 5.08 36.23
C SER A 168 14.59 4.96 36.68
N GLN A 169 15.09 5.98 37.34
CA GLN A 169 16.43 5.92 37.95
C GLN A 169 16.41 5.01 39.18
N ASN A 170 17.40 4.12 39.29
CA ASN A 170 17.49 3.20 40.42
C ASN A 170 18.01 3.93 41.63
N GLU A 171 17.38 3.69 42.78
CA GLU A 171 17.81 4.19 44.06
C GLU A 171 18.53 3.11 44.81
N TYR A 172 19.63 3.51 45.50
CA TYR A 172 20.46 2.62 46.32
C TYR A 172 20.55 3.14 47.74
N THR A 173 20.75 2.22 48.68
CA THR A 173 20.94 2.55 50.11
C THR A 173 22.34 2.19 50.52
N LEU A 174 23.02 3.09 51.25
CA LEU A 174 24.28 2.82 51.90
C LEU A 174 24.02 2.48 53.38
N THR A 175 24.31 1.23 53.75
CA THR A 175 24.31 0.82 55.16
C THR A 175 25.73 0.91 55.71
N VAL A 176 25.89 1.70 56.77
CA VAL A 176 27.16 1.83 57.47
C VAL A 176 27.02 1.27 58.88
N SER A 177 27.88 0.37 59.25
CA SER A 177 27.95 -0.21 60.59
C SER A 177 29.33 0.07 61.23
N THR A 178 29.38 0.26 62.52
CA THR A 178 30.60 0.44 63.28
C THR A 178 30.84 -0.78 64.18
N LEU A 179 32.10 -1.20 64.26
CA LEU A 179 32.52 -2.22 65.22
C LEU A 179 33.50 -1.59 66.21
N GLY A 180 33.18 -1.64 67.51
CA GLY A 180 33.94 -0.98 68.57
C GLY A 180 33.42 0.40 68.93
N ASN A 181 34.21 1.18 69.69
CA ASN A 181 33.85 2.48 70.25
C ASN A 181 34.18 3.63 69.28
N GLY A 182 33.49 3.71 68.17
CA GLY A 182 33.66 4.78 67.18
C GLY A 182 32.32 5.27 66.67
N THR A 183 32.28 6.47 66.07
CA THR A 183 31.12 7.02 65.36
C THR A 183 31.46 7.25 63.90
N VAL A 184 30.51 6.93 63.00
CA VAL A 184 30.63 7.23 61.57
C VAL A 184 29.46 8.13 61.22
N SER A 185 29.73 9.19 60.50
CA SER A 185 28.71 10.06 59.92
C SER A 185 28.75 9.99 58.42
N ARG A 186 27.62 10.16 57.78
CA ARG A 186 27.47 10.29 56.33
C ARG A 186 27.14 11.73 55.98
N ASN A 187 27.69 12.22 54.88
CA ASN A 187 27.37 13.57 54.37
C ASN A 187 25.97 13.65 53.77
N ASN A 188 25.45 12.51 53.28
CA ASN A 188 24.13 12.38 52.68
C ASN A 188 23.46 11.10 53.17
N ASN A 189 22.17 11.14 53.41
CA ASN A 189 21.38 9.99 53.87
C ASN A 189 20.72 9.20 52.73
N GLY A 190 20.97 9.59 51.48
CA GLY A 190 20.36 9.00 50.27
C GLY A 190 18.99 9.62 49.99
N PRO A 191 18.29 9.08 48.99
CA PRO A 191 18.69 7.94 48.19
C PRO A 191 19.96 8.22 47.35
N TYR A 192 20.72 7.19 47.10
CA TYR A 192 21.91 7.23 46.23
C TYR A 192 21.55 6.69 44.86
N HIS A 193 22.25 7.19 43.84
CA HIS A 193 22.10 6.74 42.46
C HIS A 193 23.39 6.13 41.94
N TYR A 194 23.35 5.46 40.81
CA TYR A 194 24.49 4.89 40.15
C TYR A 194 25.53 5.99 39.86
N GLY A 195 26.76 5.76 40.38
CA GLY A 195 27.89 6.69 40.22
C GLY A 195 28.02 7.76 41.31
N ASP A 196 27.12 7.82 42.28
CA ASP A 196 27.28 8.72 43.46
C ASP A 196 28.49 8.33 44.28
N VAL A 197 29.19 9.36 44.83
CA VAL A 197 30.43 9.21 45.63
C VAL A 197 30.26 9.85 47.00
#